data_024afe32cd5ab866547e5bc2f34ff46c
#
_entry.id   024afe32cd5ab866547e5bc2f34ff46c
#
_cell.length_a   1.000
_cell.length_b   1.000
_cell.length_c   1.000
_cell.angle_alpha   90.00
_cell.angle_beta   90.00
_cell.angle_gamma   90.00
#
_symmetry.space_group_name_H-M   'P 1'
#
loop_
_entity.id
_entity.type
_entity.pdbx_description
1 polymer ?
#
loop_
_entity_poly.entity_id
_entity_poly.type
_entity_poly.pdbx_seq_one_letter_code
_entity_poly.pdbx_strand_id
1 'polypeptide(L)'
;MNYKYHEEESKKNILKLRQKLKELPVYCKDFILNLETTTTTRTRLGYLQDIQTFFHFLLEMNPSFKNKTINEITLNDLEQLTISDMDEYMSWLDLYYNGEKENQNRNPGKYRKISSLRTFYSYFCKVERIKNNPAILAKTPKLPEHDIIILEPNEVAEIIDYAESGEKLTKAQKRYAPLTRLRDVAILVLLLGTGIRVSECVGLDLSHFDFKNNTFTVIRKGGKENRIYFGEEVRCALLDYLEEGRPLLKPSKEETALFLSIQHKRISVRAVQDLVKKYGNMLGTNKSISPHKLRHTFGTNIYQETGGDIYAAAELLGHSSIETTRKHYAKFSNERKKQLSNIVKLR
;
A
#
# COMPACT_ATOMS: atom_id res chain seq x y z
N MET A 1 5.86 24.29 -4.70
CA MET A 1 5.27 23.52 -3.58
C MET A 1 6.36 22.77 -2.83
N ASN A 2 6.22 22.64 -1.50
CA ASN A 2 7.28 22.03 -0.68
C ASN A 2 7.08 20.50 -0.63
N TYR A 3 7.92 19.74 -1.33
CA TYR A 3 7.88 18.26 -1.42
C TYR A 3 8.61 17.55 -0.26
N LYS A 4 8.85 18.27 0.83
CA LYS A 4 9.72 17.88 1.94
C LYS A 4 9.47 16.45 2.44
N TYR A 5 8.20 16.05 2.62
CA TYR A 5 7.86 14.70 3.10
C TYR A 5 8.32 13.58 2.15
N HIS A 6 8.01 13.69 0.87
CA HIS A 6 8.38 12.66 -0.11
C HIS A 6 9.90 12.58 -0.32
N GLU A 7 10.59 13.71 -0.26
CA GLU A 7 12.05 13.77 -0.32
C GLU A 7 12.69 13.13 0.91
N GLU A 8 12.18 13.43 2.11
CA GLU A 8 12.66 12.83 3.36
C GLU A 8 12.47 11.31 3.37
N GLU A 9 11.30 10.82 2.96
CA GLU A 9 11.05 9.38 2.83
C GLU A 9 11.94 8.74 1.76
N SER A 10 12.19 9.41 0.65
CA SER A 10 13.12 8.93 -0.37
C SER A 10 14.55 8.86 0.17
N LYS A 11 15.02 9.89 0.87
CA LYS A 11 16.35 9.90 1.54
C LYS A 11 16.50 8.76 2.53
N LYS A 12 15.50 8.55 3.40
CA LYS A 12 15.49 7.42 4.36
C LYS A 12 15.58 6.06 3.64
N ASN A 13 14.83 5.90 2.57
CA ASN A 13 14.84 4.65 1.80
C ASN A 13 16.16 4.44 1.06
N ILE A 14 16.81 5.50 0.55
CA ILE A 14 18.15 5.43 -0.05
C ILE A 14 19.20 4.99 0.99
N LEU A 15 19.15 5.55 2.21
CA LEU A 15 20.08 5.15 3.26
C LEU A 15 19.91 3.66 3.63
N LYS A 16 18.66 3.21 3.81
CA LYS A 16 18.36 1.79 4.05
C LYS A 16 18.83 0.88 2.91
N LEU A 17 18.63 1.32 1.66
CA LEU A 17 19.09 0.60 0.48
C LEU A 17 20.61 0.42 0.49
N ARG A 18 21.34 1.51 0.75
CA ARG A 18 22.81 1.49 0.83
C ARG A 18 23.31 0.59 1.97
N GLN A 19 22.63 0.59 3.11
CA GLN A 19 22.96 -0.29 4.22
C GLN A 19 22.77 -1.76 3.83
N LYS A 20 21.59 -2.12 3.27
CA LYS A 20 21.32 -3.50 2.84
C LYS A 20 22.28 -4.00 1.77
N LEU A 21 22.71 -3.14 0.86
CA LEU A 21 23.69 -3.52 -0.17
C LEU A 21 25.06 -3.89 0.40
N LYS A 22 25.42 -3.42 1.60
CA LYS A 22 26.66 -3.84 2.28
C LYS A 22 26.59 -5.27 2.85
N GLU A 23 25.37 -5.77 3.07
CA GLU A 23 25.09 -7.09 3.61
C GLU A 23 24.92 -8.15 2.51
N LEU A 24 25.02 -7.76 1.25
CA LEU A 24 24.73 -8.60 0.08
C LEU A 24 25.92 -8.62 -0.89
N PRO A 25 26.06 -9.68 -1.72
CA PRO A 25 27.10 -9.76 -2.73
C PRO A 25 27.12 -8.55 -3.66
N VAL A 26 28.30 -8.15 -4.10
CA VAL A 26 28.53 -6.93 -4.89
C VAL A 26 27.64 -6.86 -6.14
N TYR A 27 27.39 -7.99 -6.81
CA TYR A 27 26.54 -8.03 -8.01
C TYR A 27 25.09 -7.63 -7.76
N CYS A 28 24.59 -7.72 -6.51
CA CYS A 28 23.26 -7.21 -6.16
C CYS A 28 23.15 -5.70 -6.40
N LYS A 29 24.27 -4.97 -6.28
CA LYS A 29 24.30 -3.53 -6.60
C LYS A 29 24.06 -3.29 -8.09
N ASP A 30 24.62 -4.10 -8.97
CA ASP A 30 24.44 -3.97 -10.44
C ASP A 30 22.96 -4.13 -10.80
N PHE A 31 22.30 -5.14 -10.24
CA PHE A 31 20.86 -5.34 -10.40
C PHE A 31 20.04 -4.14 -9.92
N ILE A 32 20.33 -3.59 -8.75
CA ILE A 32 19.61 -2.45 -8.19
C ILE A 32 19.81 -1.18 -9.01
N LEU A 33 21.00 -0.95 -9.53
CA LEU A 33 21.29 0.19 -10.44
C LEU A 33 20.49 0.08 -11.73
N ASN A 34 20.37 -1.13 -12.31
CA ASN A 34 19.54 -1.33 -13.51
C ASN A 34 18.05 -0.98 -13.27
N LEU A 35 17.56 -1.15 -12.04
CA LEU A 35 16.18 -0.82 -11.70
C LEU A 35 15.95 0.67 -11.36
N GLU A 36 16.99 1.48 -11.32
CA GLU A 36 16.90 2.85 -10.79
C GLU A 36 15.97 3.76 -11.58
N THR A 37 16.00 3.64 -12.91
CA THR A 37 15.20 4.47 -13.81
C THR A 37 13.73 4.06 -13.88
N THR A 38 13.41 2.81 -13.53
CA THR A 38 12.07 2.24 -13.74
C THR A 38 11.28 2.01 -12.45
N THR A 39 11.96 2.02 -11.29
CA THR A 39 11.34 1.68 -10.01
C THR A 39 11.61 2.69 -8.91
N THR A 40 10.72 2.72 -7.90
CA THR A 40 10.92 3.55 -6.71
C THR A 40 11.97 2.94 -5.78
N THR A 41 12.60 3.77 -4.92
CA THR A 41 13.53 3.29 -3.88
C THR A 41 12.90 2.24 -2.97
N ARG A 42 11.61 2.39 -2.64
CA ARG A 42 10.85 1.40 -1.84
C ARG A 42 10.70 0.06 -2.57
N THR A 43 10.45 0.07 -3.86
CA THR A 43 10.38 -1.14 -4.69
C THR A 43 11.73 -1.86 -4.71
N ARG A 44 12.82 -1.11 -4.90
CA ARG A 44 14.19 -1.66 -4.88
C ARG A 44 14.55 -2.28 -3.52
N LEU A 45 14.13 -1.66 -2.41
CA LEU A 45 14.25 -2.26 -1.07
C LEU A 45 13.49 -3.57 -0.95
N GLY A 46 12.29 -3.65 -1.53
CA GLY A 46 11.52 -4.90 -1.60
C GLY A 46 12.26 -6.01 -2.32
N TYR A 47 12.86 -5.72 -3.48
CA TYR A 47 13.70 -6.67 -4.22
C TYR A 47 14.88 -7.17 -3.37
N LEU A 48 15.63 -6.25 -2.74
CA LEU A 48 16.77 -6.65 -1.89
C LEU A 48 16.33 -7.52 -0.72
N GLN A 49 15.20 -7.24 -0.11
CA GLN A 49 14.67 -8.04 0.99
C GLN A 49 14.27 -9.44 0.53
N ASP A 50 13.70 -9.57 -0.66
CA ASP A 50 13.34 -10.88 -1.21
C ASP A 50 14.58 -11.70 -1.60
N ILE A 51 15.58 -11.05 -2.20
CA ILE A 51 16.86 -11.68 -2.55
C ILE A 51 17.60 -12.12 -1.28
N GLN A 52 17.65 -11.27 -0.24
CA GLN A 52 18.25 -11.61 1.04
C GLN A 52 17.56 -12.82 1.69
N THR A 53 16.21 -12.86 1.63
CA THR A 53 15.44 -14.02 2.13
C THR A 53 15.80 -15.30 1.37
N PHE A 54 16.00 -15.22 0.05
CA PHE A 54 16.42 -16.36 -0.76
C PHE A 54 17.85 -16.83 -0.41
N PHE A 55 18.77 -15.91 -0.20
CA PHE A 55 20.14 -16.28 0.21
C PHE A 55 20.16 -16.92 1.61
N HIS A 56 19.33 -16.45 2.54
CA HIS A 56 19.17 -17.15 3.83
C HIS A 56 18.68 -18.59 3.66
N PHE A 57 17.68 -18.80 2.81
CA PHE A 57 17.23 -20.16 2.46
C PHE A 57 18.38 -21.02 1.92
N LEU A 58 19.17 -20.51 0.99
CA LEU A 58 20.30 -21.27 0.43
C LEU A 58 21.32 -21.68 1.49
N LEU A 59 21.67 -20.76 2.40
CA LEU A 59 22.61 -21.04 3.48
C LEU A 59 22.07 -22.05 4.51
N GLU A 60 20.76 -22.05 4.74
CA GLU A 60 20.10 -22.92 5.71
C GLU A 60 19.84 -24.33 5.14
N MET A 61 19.32 -24.40 3.92
CA MET A 61 18.76 -25.63 3.38
C MET A 61 19.64 -26.32 2.36
N ASN A 62 20.42 -25.58 1.55
CA ASN A 62 21.17 -26.19 0.47
C ASN A 62 22.61 -26.59 0.92
N PRO A 63 22.97 -27.88 0.90
CA PRO A 63 24.28 -28.34 1.39
C PRO A 63 25.48 -27.67 0.73
N SER A 64 25.38 -27.27 -0.54
CA SER A 64 26.45 -26.58 -1.27
C SER A 64 26.79 -25.20 -0.73
N PHE A 65 25.91 -24.63 0.10
CA PHE A 65 26.09 -23.30 0.68
C PHE A 65 26.37 -23.32 2.19
N LYS A 66 26.35 -24.49 2.83
CA LYS A 66 26.41 -24.63 4.30
C LYS A 66 27.61 -23.94 4.97
N ASN A 67 28.73 -23.80 4.28
CA ASN A 67 29.96 -23.20 4.80
C ASN A 67 30.20 -21.78 4.25
N LYS A 68 29.23 -21.19 3.55
CA LYS A 68 29.36 -19.85 2.96
C LYS A 68 28.67 -18.81 3.83
N THR A 69 29.13 -17.58 3.71
CA THR A 69 28.38 -16.39 4.12
C THR A 69 27.57 -15.84 2.93
N ILE A 70 26.62 -14.97 3.18
CA ILE A 70 25.82 -14.34 2.11
C ILE A 70 26.72 -13.68 1.05
N ASN A 71 27.79 -13.00 1.48
CA ASN A 71 28.69 -12.27 0.58
C ASN A 71 29.57 -13.20 -0.29
N GLU A 72 29.70 -14.45 0.07
CA GLU A 72 30.46 -15.46 -0.69
C GLU A 72 29.61 -16.21 -1.73
N ILE A 73 28.31 -15.97 -1.76
CA ILE A 73 27.44 -16.52 -2.80
C ILE A 73 27.76 -15.84 -4.13
N THR A 74 28.25 -16.60 -5.09
CA THR A 74 28.63 -16.11 -6.43
C THR A 74 27.49 -16.29 -7.44
N LEU A 75 27.59 -15.61 -8.59
CA LEU A 75 26.66 -15.83 -9.70
C LEU A 75 26.79 -17.25 -10.27
N ASN A 76 27.99 -17.83 -10.24
CA ASN A 76 28.23 -19.22 -10.67
C ASN A 76 27.48 -20.19 -9.74
N ASP A 77 27.47 -19.98 -8.44
CA ASP A 77 26.66 -20.77 -7.50
C ASP A 77 25.18 -20.70 -7.83
N LEU A 78 24.69 -19.51 -8.15
CA LEU A 78 23.28 -19.29 -8.50
C LEU A 78 22.92 -19.93 -9.86
N GLU A 79 23.85 -20.03 -10.78
CA GLU A 79 23.67 -20.68 -12.08
C GLU A 79 23.49 -22.18 -11.97
N GLN A 80 24.07 -22.81 -10.94
CA GLN A 80 23.96 -24.27 -10.69
C GLN A 80 22.61 -24.65 -10.06
N LEU A 81 21.86 -23.70 -9.59
CA LEU A 81 20.55 -23.97 -8.98
C LEU A 81 19.55 -24.47 -10.02
N THR A 82 18.69 -25.37 -9.58
CA THR A 82 17.71 -26.07 -10.38
C THR A 82 16.27 -25.64 -10.06
N ILE A 83 15.32 -26.17 -10.80
CA ILE A 83 13.89 -26.02 -10.48
C ILE A 83 13.58 -26.62 -9.11
N SER A 84 14.22 -27.74 -8.74
CA SER A 84 14.02 -28.39 -7.44
C SER A 84 14.38 -27.47 -6.28
N ASP A 85 15.48 -26.70 -6.39
CA ASP A 85 15.86 -25.71 -5.39
C ASP A 85 14.81 -24.58 -5.27
N MET A 86 14.16 -24.20 -6.38
CA MET A 86 13.07 -23.20 -6.35
C MET A 86 11.81 -23.76 -5.70
N ASP A 87 11.46 -25.02 -5.95
CA ASP A 87 10.31 -25.69 -5.33
C ASP A 87 10.55 -25.89 -3.82
N GLU A 88 11.77 -26.23 -3.41
CA GLU A 88 12.17 -26.31 -2.00
C GLU A 88 12.10 -24.94 -1.32
N TYR A 89 12.60 -23.88 -1.98
CA TYR A 89 12.43 -22.51 -1.49
C TYR A 89 10.96 -22.13 -1.28
N MET A 90 10.09 -22.49 -2.22
CA MET A 90 8.66 -22.21 -2.11
C MET A 90 8.01 -22.98 -0.95
N SER A 91 8.47 -24.17 -0.64
CA SER A 91 8.05 -24.94 0.54
C SER A 91 8.58 -24.34 1.83
N TRP A 92 9.86 -24.00 1.88
CA TRP A 92 10.50 -23.36 3.04
C TRP A 92 9.82 -22.04 3.43
N LEU A 93 9.31 -21.27 2.47
CA LEU A 93 8.58 -20.04 2.73
C LEU A 93 7.27 -20.22 3.51
N ASP A 94 6.73 -21.45 3.64
CA ASP A 94 5.55 -21.71 4.46
C ASP A 94 5.80 -21.43 5.94
N LEU A 95 7.02 -21.74 6.40
CA LEU A 95 7.46 -21.47 7.76
C LEU A 95 8.99 -21.38 7.79
N TYR A 96 9.52 -20.25 8.15
CA TYR A 96 10.96 -20.03 8.31
C TYR A 96 11.28 -19.05 9.41
N TYR A 97 12.51 -19.08 9.90
CA TYR A 97 12.97 -18.20 10.95
C TYR A 97 13.96 -17.17 10.40
N ASN A 98 13.89 -15.95 10.91
CA ASN A 98 14.88 -14.90 10.69
C ASN A 98 15.37 -14.43 12.06
N GLY A 99 16.47 -14.99 12.54
CA GLY A 99 16.84 -14.98 13.93
C GLY A 99 15.77 -15.69 14.78
N GLU A 100 15.31 -15.07 15.85
CA GLU A 100 14.24 -15.62 16.70
C GLU A 100 12.83 -15.39 16.13
N LYS A 101 12.70 -14.65 15.04
CA LYS A 101 11.40 -14.28 14.49
C LYS A 101 10.89 -15.33 13.53
N GLU A 102 9.76 -15.96 13.88
CA GLU A 102 8.99 -16.80 12.99
C GLU A 102 8.32 -16.00 11.87
N ASN A 103 8.41 -16.49 10.66
CA ASN A 103 7.80 -15.89 9.48
C ASN A 103 7.05 -16.95 8.68
N GLN A 104 5.88 -16.58 8.18
CA GLN A 104 5.06 -17.38 7.28
C GLN A 104 4.68 -16.58 6.05
N ASN A 105 4.79 -17.18 4.88
CA ASN A 105 4.33 -16.56 3.63
C ASN A 105 3.16 -17.34 3.04
N ARG A 106 1.98 -16.71 3.02
CA ARG A 106 0.84 -17.19 2.23
C ARG A 106 1.12 -16.98 0.73
N ASN A 107 0.27 -17.55 -0.13
CA ASN A 107 0.42 -17.51 -1.59
C ASN A 107 0.81 -16.13 -2.18
N PRO A 108 0.23 -14.97 -1.76
CA PRO A 108 0.66 -13.68 -2.30
C PRO A 108 2.10 -13.32 -1.95
N GLY A 109 2.56 -13.68 -0.74
CA GLY A 109 3.95 -13.47 -0.31
C GLY A 109 4.94 -14.33 -1.10
N LYS A 110 4.61 -15.60 -1.31
CA LYS A 110 5.38 -16.52 -2.15
C LYS A 110 5.45 -16.05 -3.60
N TYR A 111 4.28 -15.69 -4.17
CA TYR A 111 4.20 -15.15 -5.54
C TYR A 111 5.12 -13.94 -5.74
N ARG A 112 5.11 -12.99 -4.80
CA ARG A 112 5.94 -11.79 -4.86
C ARG A 112 7.43 -12.16 -4.82
N LYS A 113 7.84 -13.05 -3.93
CA LYS A 113 9.23 -13.46 -3.77
C LYS A 113 9.77 -14.18 -5.00
N ILE A 114 9.03 -15.14 -5.55
CA ILE A 114 9.46 -15.81 -6.79
C ILE A 114 9.48 -14.84 -7.99
N SER A 115 8.56 -13.88 -8.04
CA SER A 115 8.57 -12.83 -9.07
C SER A 115 9.81 -11.92 -8.95
N SER A 116 10.24 -11.62 -7.73
CA SER A 116 11.50 -10.90 -7.49
C SER A 116 12.71 -11.67 -7.99
N LEU A 117 12.77 -12.98 -7.73
CA LEU A 117 13.85 -13.83 -8.23
C LEU A 117 13.83 -13.94 -9.75
N ARG A 118 12.65 -14.09 -10.37
CA ARG A 118 12.53 -14.08 -11.84
C ARG A 118 13.16 -12.84 -12.45
N THR A 119 12.83 -11.66 -11.89
CA THR A 119 13.37 -10.38 -12.36
C THR A 119 14.89 -10.30 -12.15
N PHE A 120 15.37 -10.79 -11.01
CA PHE A 120 16.79 -10.83 -10.67
C PHE A 120 17.59 -11.70 -11.62
N TYR A 121 17.21 -12.96 -11.80
CA TYR A 121 17.85 -13.86 -12.74
C TYR A 121 17.74 -13.37 -14.19
N SER A 122 16.58 -12.87 -14.61
CA SER A 122 16.40 -12.33 -15.97
C SER A 122 17.33 -11.17 -16.27
N TYR A 123 17.65 -10.33 -15.29
CA TYR A 123 18.67 -9.30 -15.46
C TYR A 123 20.04 -9.89 -15.76
N PHE A 124 20.49 -10.88 -14.98
CA PHE A 124 21.80 -11.48 -15.18
C PHE A 124 21.88 -12.34 -16.44
N CYS A 125 20.79 -12.99 -16.85
CA CYS A 125 20.70 -13.63 -18.17
C CYS A 125 20.83 -12.60 -19.30
N LYS A 126 20.15 -11.44 -19.18
CA LYS A 126 20.18 -10.38 -20.20
C LYS A 126 21.58 -9.79 -20.37
N VAL A 127 22.37 -9.70 -19.30
CA VAL A 127 23.75 -9.21 -19.34
C VAL A 127 24.78 -10.34 -19.48
N GLU A 128 24.33 -11.54 -19.86
CA GLU A 128 25.14 -12.74 -20.17
C GLU A 128 26.08 -13.20 -19.03
N ARG A 129 25.74 -12.88 -17.77
CA ARG A 129 26.50 -13.30 -16.59
C ARG A 129 25.98 -14.61 -15.99
N ILE A 130 24.81 -15.06 -16.36
CA ILE A 130 24.17 -16.34 -16.04
C ILE A 130 23.46 -16.83 -17.31
N LYS A 131 23.49 -18.13 -17.60
CA LYS A 131 22.84 -18.71 -18.78
C LYS A 131 21.38 -19.07 -18.53
N ASN A 132 21.07 -19.55 -17.32
CA ASN A 132 19.78 -20.12 -16.98
C ASN A 132 19.05 -19.33 -15.89
N ASN A 133 17.72 -19.29 -15.99
CA ASN A 133 16.85 -18.70 -14.98
C ASN A 133 15.90 -19.78 -14.42
N PRO A 134 16.27 -20.49 -13.34
CA PRO A 134 15.46 -21.56 -12.77
C PRO A 134 14.13 -21.02 -12.18
N ALA A 135 14.09 -19.76 -11.77
CA ALA A 135 12.88 -19.16 -11.21
C ALA A 135 11.75 -18.97 -12.24
N ILE A 136 12.03 -18.91 -13.55
CA ILE A 136 10.98 -18.83 -14.58
C ILE A 136 10.14 -20.11 -14.59
N LEU A 137 10.77 -21.26 -14.43
CA LEU A 137 10.13 -22.56 -14.49
C LEU A 137 9.43 -22.97 -13.21
N ALA A 138 9.75 -22.31 -12.09
CA ALA A 138 9.09 -22.55 -10.80
C ALA A 138 7.58 -22.27 -10.89
N LYS A 139 6.77 -23.19 -10.33
CA LYS A 139 5.31 -23.02 -10.29
C LYS A 139 4.93 -21.87 -9.38
N THR A 140 4.14 -20.95 -9.91
CA THR A 140 3.56 -19.88 -9.08
C THR A 140 2.31 -20.38 -8.37
N PRO A 141 2.16 -20.09 -7.06
CA PRO A 141 0.92 -20.43 -6.36
C PRO A 141 -0.26 -19.67 -6.98
N LYS A 142 -1.39 -20.35 -7.09
CA LYS A 142 -2.64 -19.68 -7.46
C LYS A 142 -2.97 -18.63 -6.42
N LEU A 143 -3.20 -17.41 -6.86
CA LEU A 143 -3.69 -16.35 -5.98
C LEU A 143 -5.18 -16.56 -5.78
N PRO A 144 -5.67 -16.58 -4.54
CA PRO A 144 -7.09 -16.65 -4.30
C PRO A 144 -7.77 -15.40 -4.87
N GLU A 145 -8.88 -15.60 -5.55
CA GLU A 145 -9.77 -14.49 -5.89
C GLU A 145 -10.43 -14.01 -4.60
N HIS A 146 -10.14 -12.79 -4.22
CA HIS A 146 -10.78 -12.16 -3.07
C HIS A 146 -11.93 -11.28 -3.56
N ASP A 147 -13.05 -11.39 -2.90
CA ASP A 147 -14.12 -10.43 -3.06
C ASP A 147 -13.64 -9.04 -2.64
N ILE A 148 -14.02 -8.06 -3.44
CA ILE A 148 -13.72 -6.68 -3.11
C ILE A 148 -14.61 -6.32 -1.92
N ILE A 149 -13.98 -6.07 -0.78
CA ILE A 149 -14.67 -5.62 0.41
C ILE A 149 -14.86 -4.12 0.29
N ILE A 150 -16.12 -3.71 0.27
CA ILE A 150 -16.58 -2.33 0.32
C ILE A 150 -17.44 -2.12 1.56
N LEU A 151 -17.59 -0.88 1.97
CA LEU A 151 -18.56 -0.46 2.96
C LEU A 151 -19.87 -0.10 2.26
N GLU A 152 -20.97 -0.60 2.80
CA GLU A 152 -22.30 -0.15 2.43
C GLU A 152 -22.57 1.27 2.97
N PRO A 153 -23.51 2.04 2.40
CA PRO A 153 -23.77 3.41 2.85
C PRO A 153 -24.03 3.55 4.35
N ASN A 154 -24.75 2.63 4.96
CA ASN A 154 -24.99 2.60 6.40
C ASN A 154 -23.70 2.33 7.19
N GLU A 155 -22.82 1.45 6.70
CA GLU A 155 -21.53 1.18 7.35
C GLU A 155 -20.59 2.40 7.24
N VAL A 156 -20.68 3.19 6.15
CA VAL A 156 -19.95 4.46 6.00
C VAL A 156 -20.43 5.48 7.04
N ALA A 157 -21.75 5.63 7.23
CA ALA A 157 -22.31 6.51 8.25
C ALA A 157 -21.87 6.05 9.66
N GLU A 158 -22.03 4.77 9.97
CA GLU A 158 -21.69 4.22 11.29
C GLU A 158 -20.19 4.42 11.64
N ILE A 159 -19.26 4.23 10.70
CA ILE A 159 -17.83 4.38 11.00
C ILE A 159 -17.48 5.83 11.33
N ILE A 160 -18.15 6.79 10.70
CA ILE A 160 -18.01 8.23 10.99
C ILE A 160 -18.64 8.54 12.34
N ASP A 161 -19.86 8.08 12.61
CA ASP A 161 -20.58 8.26 13.89
C ASP A 161 -19.79 7.72 15.08
N TYR A 162 -19.15 6.54 14.94
CA TYR A 162 -18.28 6.01 16.00
C TYR A 162 -17.02 6.83 16.22
N ALA A 163 -16.51 7.47 15.18
CA ALA A 163 -15.38 8.37 15.33
C ALA A 163 -15.79 9.71 15.99
N GLU A 164 -16.97 10.21 15.71
CA GLU A 164 -17.53 11.44 16.28
C GLU A 164 -17.99 11.27 17.73
N SER A 165 -18.79 10.25 18.01
CA SER A 165 -19.32 10.01 19.35
C SER A 165 -18.28 9.45 20.32
N GLY A 166 -17.36 8.62 19.81
CA GLY A 166 -16.42 7.86 20.64
C GLY A 166 -17.10 6.80 21.54
N GLU A 167 -18.36 6.46 21.25
CA GLU A 167 -19.16 5.59 22.11
C GLU A 167 -18.53 4.22 22.34
N LYS A 168 -18.08 3.55 21.26
CA LYS A 168 -17.46 2.22 21.29
C LYS A 168 -15.96 2.20 21.64
N LEU A 169 -15.39 3.34 22.01
CA LEU A 169 -13.98 3.40 22.41
C LEU A 169 -13.74 2.71 23.75
N THR A 170 -12.62 1.99 23.86
CA THR A 170 -12.15 1.43 25.13
C THR A 170 -11.75 2.52 26.10
N LYS A 171 -11.64 2.21 27.42
CA LYS A 171 -11.19 3.17 28.43
C LYS A 171 -9.84 3.82 28.09
N ALA A 172 -8.89 3.03 27.57
CA ALA A 172 -7.59 3.52 27.12
C ALA A 172 -7.69 4.48 25.92
N GLN A 173 -8.56 4.17 24.97
CA GLN A 173 -8.78 5.02 23.78
C GLN A 173 -9.52 6.32 24.14
N LYS A 174 -10.50 6.28 25.04
CA LYS A 174 -11.24 7.45 25.53
C LYS A 174 -10.32 8.51 26.15
N ARG A 175 -9.19 8.11 26.75
CA ARG A 175 -8.19 9.03 27.31
C ARG A 175 -7.59 9.98 26.25
N TYR A 176 -7.41 9.51 25.02
CA TYR A 176 -6.82 10.27 23.92
C TYR A 176 -7.88 10.87 22.97
N ALA A 177 -9.14 10.45 23.08
CA ALA A 177 -10.22 10.90 22.21
C ALA A 177 -10.36 12.42 22.17
N PRO A 178 -10.28 13.19 23.29
CA PRO A 178 -10.38 14.64 23.23
C PRO A 178 -9.34 15.31 22.33
N LEU A 179 -8.16 14.69 22.19
CA LEU A 179 -7.06 15.21 21.34
C LEU A 179 -7.14 14.72 19.90
N THR A 180 -7.78 13.57 19.65
CA THR A 180 -7.65 12.89 18.35
C THR A 180 -8.96 12.77 17.59
N ARG A 181 -10.11 13.01 18.22
CA ARG A 181 -11.44 12.80 17.63
C ARG A 181 -11.61 13.56 16.31
N LEU A 182 -11.48 14.86 16.30
CA LEU A 182 -11.67 15.68 15.11
C LEU A 182 -10.67 15.31 13.99
N ARG A 183 -9.43 14.96 14.35
CA ARG A 183 -8.45 14.45 13.41
C ARG A 183 -8.89 13.11 12.80
N ASP A 184 -9.35 12.19 13.63
CA ASP A 184 -9.73 10.83 13.22
C ASP A 184 -10.94 10.90 12.28
N VAL A 185 -11.94 11.75 12.58
CA VAL A 185 -13.08 12.05 11.72
C VAL A 185 -12.62 12.64 10.38
N ALA A 186 -11.80 13.69 10.41
CA ALA A 186 -11.30 14.33 9.21
C ALA A 186 -10.52 13.37 8.30
N ILE A 187 -9.73 12.47 8.87
CA ILE A 187 -9.01 11.43 8.09
C ILE A 187 -9.99 10.45 7.44
N LEU A 188 -11.01 9.96 8.17
CA LEU A 188 -11.99 9.01 7.64
C LEU A 188 -12.81 9.65 6.52
N VAL A 189 -13.35 10.84 6.76
CA VAL A 189 -14.17 11.59 5.79
C VAL A 189 -13.35 11.94 4.56
N LEU A 190 -12.10 12.38 4.71
CA LEU A 190 -11.20 12.65 3.58
C LEU A 190 -10.93 11.39 2.74
N LEU A 191 -10.63 10.25 3.37
CA LEU A 191 -10.36 8.99 2.66
C LEU A 191 -11.61 8.46 1.94
N LEU A 192 -12.78 8.55 2.57
CA LEU A 192 -14.06 8.11 2.02
C LEU A 192 -14.58 9.05 0.93
N GLY A 193 -14.42 10.36 1.10
CA GLY A 193 -14.96 11.37 0.18
C GLY A 193 -14.04 11.68 -1.02
N THR A 194 -12.78 11.21 -1.03
CA THR A 194 -11.83 11.51 -2.11
C THR A 194 -11.13 10.30 -2.68
N GLY A 195 -11.18 9.18 -1.99
CA GLY A 195 -10.50 7.95 -2.39
C GLY A 195 -8.99 8.06 -2.55
N ILE A 196 -8.31 9.04 -1.96
CA ILE A 196 -6.84 9.17 -2.02
C ILE A 196 -6.14 7.99 -1.32
N ARG A 197 -4.89 7.73 -1.71
CA ARG A 197 -4.09 6.69 -1.05
C ARG A 197 -3.66 7.14 0.34
N VAL A 198 -3.52 6.20 1.28
CA VAL A 198 -3.04 6.50 2.64
C VAL A 198 -1.70 7.24 2.65
N SER A 199 -0.80 6.94 1.72
CA SER A 199 0.48 7.65 1.59
C SER A 199 0.31 9.08 1.06
N GLU A 200 -0.67 9.31 0.21
CA GLU A 200 -1.06 10.65 -0.26
C GLU A 200 -1.66 11.45 0.90
N CYS A 201 -2.58 10.86 1.66
CA CYS A 201 -3.18 11.47 2.86
C CYS A 201 -2.13 11.90 3.89
N VAL A 202 -1.19 11.03 4.24
CA VAL A 202 -0.12 11.32 5.19
C VAL A 202 0.86 12.39 4.66
N GLY A 203 1.04 12.45 3.34
CA GLY A 203 1.92 13.42 2.69
C GLY A 203 1.33 14.83 2.55
N LEU A 204 0.07 15.05 2.93
CA LEU A 204 -0.56 16.37 2.82
C LEU A 204 0.03 17.38 3.79
N ASP A 205 0.29 18.59 3.27
CA ASP A 205 0.64 19.80 4.01
C ASP A 205 -0.53 20.80 3.98
N LEU A 206 -0.55 21.73 4.90
CA LEU A 206 -1.55 22.81 4.95
C LEU A 206 -1.59 23.60 3.64
N SER A 207 -0.43 23.87 3.04
CA SER A 207 -0.30 24.62 1.80
C SER A 207 -0.83 23.92 0.55
N HIS A 208 -1.18 22.62 0.64
CA HIS A 208 -1.74 21.89 -0.48
C HIS A 208 -3.22 22.17 -0.71
N PHE A 209 -3.91 22.81 0.25
CA PHE A 209 -5.35 23.02 0.22
C PHE A 209 -5.74 24.41 -0.28
N ASP A 210 -6.76 24.44 -1.11
CA ASP A 210 -7.49 25.61 -1.54
C ASP A 210 -8.96 25.45 -1.13
N PHE A 211 -9.30 25.91 0.08
CA PHE A 211 -10.65 25.82 0.62
C PHE A 211 -11.68 26.74 -0.09
N LYS A 212 -11.21 27.73 -0.87
CA LYS A 212 -12.09 28.58 -1.66
C LYS A 212 -12.67 27.80 -2.85
N ASN A 213 -11.88 26.95 -3.45
CA ASN A 213 -12.25 26.13 -4.61
C ASN A 213 -12.53 24.67 -4.25
N ASN A 214 -12.50 24.29 -2.97
CA ASN A 214 -12.66 22.94 -2.46
C ASN A 214 -11.73 21.94 -3.19
N THR A 215 -10.44 22.27 -3.29
CA THR A 215 -9.43 21.44 -3.94
C THR A 215 -8.18 21.29 -3.09
N PHE A 216 -7.47 20.19 -3.31
CA PHE A 216 -6.10 20.04 -2.83
C PHE A 216 -5.24 19.30 -3.85
N THR A 217 -3.93 19.44 -3.73
CA THR A 217 -2.97 18.79 -4.63
C THR A 217 -2.28 17.62 -3.95
N VAL A 218 -2.23 16.47 -4.62
CA VAL A 218 -1.46 15.30 -4.20
C VAL A 218 -0.36 15.00 -5.20
N ILE A 219 0.75 14.42 -4.70
CA ILE A 219 1.86 13.97 -5.53
C ILE A 219 1.71 12.47 -5.76
N ARG A 220 1.59 12.06 -7.02
CA ARG A 220 1.48 10.67 -7.44
C ARG A 220 2.82 10.11 -7.90
N LYS A 221 2.82 8.81 -8.23
CA LYS A 221 4.01 8.11 -8.73
C LYS A 221 4.64 8.88 -9.91
N GLY A 222 5.96 9.10 -9.83
CA GLY A 222 6.69 9.85 -10.86
C GLY A 222 6.70 11.36 -10.62
N GLY A 223 6.29 11.87 -9.45
CA GLY A 223 6.31 13.29 -9.12
C GLY A 223 5.19 14.10 -9.79
N LYS A 224 4.21 13.45 -10.42
CA LYS A 224 3.09 14.14 -11.06
C LYS A 224 2.14 14.70 -10.01
N GLU A 225 1.88 16.00 -10.09
CA GLU A 225 0.84 16.66 -9.31
C GLU A 225 -0.54 16.31 -9.85
N ASN A 226 -1.46 16.04 -8.95
CA ASN A 226 -2.85 15.80 -9.30
C ASN A 226 -3.76 16.61 -8.38
N ARG A 227 -4.63 17.42 -8.95
CA ARG A 227 -5.64 18.19 -8.23
C ARG A 227 -6.82 17.30 -7.93
N ILE A 228 -7.25 17.31 -6.68
CA ILE A 228 -8.40 16.54 -6.18
C ILE A 228 -9.45 17.53 -5.73
N TYR A 229 -10.69 17.33 -6.13
CA TYR A 229 -11.85 18.06 -5.66
C TYR A 229 -12.51 17.32 -4.50
N PHE A 230 -13.07 18.04 -3.55
CA PHE A 230 -13.77 17.45 -2.41
C PHE A 230 -15.09 18.18 -2.13
N GLY A 231 -16.05 17.42 -1.57
CA GLY A 231 -17.37 17.90 -1.23
C GLY A 231 -17.42 18.67 0.11
N GLU A 232 -18.60 19.18 0.44
CA GLU A 232 -18.81 20.02 1.62
C GLU A 232 -18.58 19.25 2.93
N GLU A 233 -18.97 17.99 3.01
CA GLU A 233 -18.71 17.15 4.21
C GLU A 233 -17.22 17.04 4.52
N VAL A 234 -16.39 16.83 3.49
CA VAL A 234 -14.92 16.79 3.64
C VAL A 234 -14.40 18.15 4.09
N ARG A 235 -14.97 19.24 3.52
CA ARG A 235 -14.60 20.60 3.88
C ARG A 235 -14.88 20.90 5.35
N CYS A 236 -16.10 20.63 5.82
CA CYS A 236 -16.49 20.82 7.22
C CYS A 236 -15.59 20.04 8.17
N ALA A 237 -15.42 18.73 7.94
CA ALA A 237 -14.58 17.89 8.80
C ALA A 237 -13.12 18.36 8.84
N LEU A 238 -12.58 18.87 7.73
CA LEU A 238 -11.23 19.42 7.69
C LEU A 238 -11.13 20.75 8.44
N LEU A 239 -12.10 21.64 8.31
CA LEU A 239 -12.12 22.93 9.01
C LEU A 239 -12.25 22.73 10.52
N ASP A 240 -13.16 21.88 11.00
CA ASP A 240 -13.31 21.53 12.41
C ASP A 240 -11.98 21.00 12.99
N TYR A 241 -11.32 20.13 12.24
CA TYR A 241 -10.00 19.65 12.66
C TYR A 241 -8.95 20.76 12.67
N LEU A 242 -8.90 21.62 11.67
CA LEU A 242 -7.89 22.68 11.56
C LEU A 242 -8.07 23.76 12.63
N GLU A 243 -9.31 24.15 12.92
CA GLU A 243 -9.65 25.23 13.84
C GLU A 243 -9.61 24.76 15.30
N GLU A 244 -10.17 23.59 15.59
CA GLU A 244 -10.31 23.09 16.95
C GLU A 244 -9.36 21.92 17.29
N GLY A 245 -9.25 20.93 16.42
CA GLY A 245 -8.54 19.69 16.72
C GLY A 245 -7.02 19.80 16.59
N ARG A 246 -6.51 20.42 15.53
CA ARG A 246 -5.07 20.53 15.27
C ARG A 246 -4.33 21.37 16.32
N PRO A 247 -4.86 22.49 16.82
CA PRO A 247 -4.23 23.26 17.89
C PRO A 247 -4.05 22.47 19.19
N LEU A 248 -4.98 21.55 19.53
CA LEU A 248 -4.86 20.68 20.70
C LEU A 248 -3.63 19.77 20.64
N LEU A 249 -3.19 19.42 19.44
CA LEU A 249 -1.98 18.62 19.20
C LEU A 249 -0.69 19.44 19.22
N LYS A 250 -0.76 20.74 19.59
CA LYS A 250 0.39 21.63 19.84
C LYS A 250 1.53 21.49 18.83
N PRO A 251 1.30 21.70 17.52
CA PRO A 251 2.37 21.62 16.52
C PRO A 251 3.46 22.66 16.77
N SER A 252 4.70 22.34 16.38
CA SER A 252 5.73 23.38 16.29
C SER A 252 5.36 24.40 15.19
N LYS A 253 5.90 25.61 15.27
CA LYS A 253 5.66 26.67 14.27
C LYS A 253 6.08 26.26 12.85
N GLU A 254 7.00 25.33 12.73
CA GLU A 254 7.59 24.84 11.48
C GLU A 254 6.88 23.57 10.94
N GLU A 255 5.93 23.00 11.72
CA GLU A 255 5.22 21.79 11.31
C GLU A 255 4.13 22.11 10.29
N THR A 256 4.37 21.73 9.04
CA THR A 256 3.48 21.99 7.90
C THR A 256 2.48 20.87 7.66
N ALA A 257 2.67 19.69 8.26
CA ALA A 257 1.78 18.55 8.04
C ALA A 257 0.33 18.88 8.38
N LEU A 258 -0.58 18.45 7.50
CA LEU A 258 -2.02 18.56 7.77
C LEU A 258 -2.38 17.74 9.01
N PHE A 259 -2.11 16.42 8.98
CA PHE A 259 -2.47 15.53 10.07
C PHE A 259 -1.30 15.21 10.99
N LEU A 260 -1.54 15.37 12.28
CA LEU A 260 -0.53 15.20 13.33
C LEU A 260 -0.81 13.95 14.18
N SER A 261 0.26 13.35 14.65
CA SER A 261 0.22 12.33 15.71
C SER A 261 0.16 13.00 17.09
N ILE A 262 -0.13 12.21 18.13
CA ILE A 262 -0.03 12.66 19.54
C ILE A 262 1.40 13.03 19.96
N GLN A 263 2.40 12.76 19.11
CA GLN A 263 3.80 13.16 19.31
C GLN A 263 4.12 14.52 18.66
N HIS A 264 3.10 15.30 18.30
CA HIS A 264 3.21 16.64 17.71
C HIS A 264 3.92 16.68 16.33
N LYS A 265 4.02 15.55 15.64
CA LYS A 265 4.65 15.39 14.32
C LYS A 265 3.68 14.81 13.33
N ARG A 266 3.99 14.91 12.05
CA ARG A 266 3.24 14.27 10.96
C ARG A 266 2.83 12.83 11.35
N ILE A 267 1.56 12.50 11.12
CA ILE A 267 1.04 11.16 11.35
C ILE A 267 1.70 10.16 10.40
N SER A 268 1.94 8.95 10.86
CA SER A 268 2.52 7.90 10.00
C SER A 268 1.45 7.10 9.25
N VAL A 269 1.84 6.49 8.13
CA VAL A 269 0.97 5.57 7.36
C VAL A 269 0.43 4.46 8.27
N ARG A 270 1.27 3.92 9.16
CA ARG A 270 0.86 2.87 10.11
C ARG A 270 -0.21 3.36 11.06
N ALA A 271 -0.06 4.56 11.61
CA ALA A 271 -1.04 5.14 12.53
C ALA A 271 -2.40 5.37 11.85
N VAL A 272 -2.42 5.80 10.58
CA VAL A 272 -3.69 5.91 9.81
C VAL A 272 -4.29 4.52 9.53
N GLN A 273 -3.47 3.53 9.22
CA GLN A 273 -3.96 2.14 9.06
C GLN A 273 -4.58 1.60 10.35
N ASP A 274 -3.93 1.81 11.49
CA ASP A 274 -4.42 1.38 12.79
C ASP A 274 -5.69 2.15 13.20
N LEU A 275 -5.78 3.45 12.86
CA LEU A 275 -6.98 4.26 13.03
C LEU A 275 -8.17 3.71 12.25
N VAL A 276 -8.00 3.48 10.94
CA VAL A 276 -9.07 2.93 10.10
C VAL A 276 -9.49 1.54 10.58
N LYS A 277 -8.53 0.70 10.95
CA LYS A 277 -8.80 -0.62 11.52
C LYS A 277 -9.56 -0.51 12.85
N LYS A 278 -9.19 0.44 13.72
CA LYS A 278 -9.85 0.70 15.01
C LYS A 278 -11.36 0.94 14.81
N TYR A 279 -11.72 1.88 13.98
CA TYR A 279 -13.12 2.22 13.72
C TYR A 279 -13.84 1.16 12.88
N GLY A 280 -13.16 0.55 11.91
CA GLY A 280 -13.71 -0.57 11.14
C GLY A 280 -14.09 -1.78 11.99
N ASN A 281 -13.32 -2.09 13.04
CA ASN A 281 -13.66 -3.18 13.96
C ASN A 281 -14.90 -2.88 14.81
N MET A 282 -15.32 -1.63 14.93
CA MET A 282 -16.53 -1.23 15.67
C MET A 282 -17.83 -1.50 14.92
N LEU A 283 -17.76 -1.69 13.59
CA LEU A 283 -18.93 -2.03 12.77
C LEU A 283 -19.54 -3.40 13.11
N GLY A 284 -18.82 -4.26 13.83
CA GLY A 284 -19.32 -5.60 14.21
C GLY A 284 -19.45 -6.57 13.04
N THR A 285 -18.89 -6.24 11.87
CA THR A 285 -18.88 -7.09 10.69
C THR A 285 -17.59 -7.90 10.61
N ASN A 286 -17.59 -9.02 9.87
CA ASN A 286 -16.39 -9.81 9.58
C ASN A 286 -15.47 -9.13 8.54
N LYS A 287 -15.77 -7.89 8.14
CA LYS A 287 -14.99 -7.12 7.18
C LYS A 287 -13.75 -6.54 7.85
N SER A 288 -12.57 -6.94 7.43
CA SER A 288 -11.33 -6.28 7.88
C SER A 288 -11.14 -4.98 7.10
N ILE A 289 -11.47 -3.83 7.68
CA ILE A 289 -11.40 -2.53 7.01
C ILE A 289 -9.98 -1.96 7.04
N SER A 290 -9.58 -1.34 5.92
CA SER A 290 -8.29 -0.69 5.73
C SER A 290 -8.44 0.55 4.82
N PRO A 291 -7.47 1.49 4.79
CA PRO A 291 -7.54 2.65 3.90
C PRO A 291 -7.73 2.29 2.42
N HIS A 292 -7.18 1.15 1.99
CA HIS A 292 -7.37 0.68 0.61
C HIS A 292 -8.83 0.27 0.34
N LYS A 293 -9.50 -0.29 1.33
CA LYS A 293 -10.92 -0.66 1.23
C LYS A 293 -11.83 0.56 1.25
N LEU A 294 -11.50 1.61 2.03
CA LEU A 294 -12.20 2.89 1.96
C LEU A 294 -12.09 3.51 0.56
N ARG A 295 -10.91 3.43 -0.04
CA ARG A 295 -10.70 3.85 -1.43
C ARG A 295 -11.50 3.01 -2.43
N HIS A 296 -11.64 1.70 -2.22
CA HIS A 296 -12.50 0.84 -3.03
C HIS A 296 -13.97 1.23 -2.88
N THR A 297 -14.41 1.52 -1.65
CA THR A 297 -15.76 2.02 -1.38
C THR A 297 -16.03 3.30 -2.16
N PHE A 298 -15.15 4.31 -2.08
CA PHE A 298 -15.26 5.54 -2.87
C PHE A 298 -15.39 5.25 -4.37
N GLY A 299 -14.50 4.46 -4.92
CA GLY A 299 -14.52 4.16 -6.36
C GLY A 299 -15.76 3.37 -6.79
N THR A 300 -16.28 2.48 -5.93
CA THR A 300 -17.52 1.75 -6.21
C THR A 300 -18.71 2.69 -6.19
N ASN A 301 -18.79 3.60 -5.22
CA ASN A 301 -19.86 4.60 -5.16
C ASN A 301 -19.85 5.48 -6.43
N ILE A 302 -18.68 5.98 -6.84
CA ILE A 302 -18.58 6.74 -8.11
C ILE A 302 -19.05 5.90 -9.29
N TYR A 303 -18.63 4.63 -9.40
CA TYR A 303 -19.05 3.75 -10.49
C TYR A 303 -20.57 3.53 -10.50
N GLN A 304 -21.21 3.38 -9.35
CA GLN A 304 -22.65 3.20 -9.21
C GLN A 304 -23.40 4.50 -9.54
N GLU A 305 -23.02 5.62 -8.94
CA GLU A 305 -23.68 6.94 -9.12
C GLU A 305 -23.57 7.45 -10.57
N THR A 306 -22.47 7.13 -11.27
CA THR A 306 -22.28 7.50 -12.69
C THR A 306 -22.95 6.50 -13.64
N GLY A 307 -23.78 5.61 -13.13
CA GLY A 307 -24.45 4.59 -13.96
C GLY A 307 -23.45 3.59 -14.57
N GLY A 308 -22.28 3.36 -13.96
CA GLY A 308 -21.25 2.40 -14.36
C GLY A 308 -20.19 2.97 -15.28
N ASP A 309 -19.90 4.24 -15.19
CA ASP A 309 -18.78 4.86 -15.91
C ASP A 309 -17.44 4.46 -15.25
N ILE A 310 -16.76 3.53 -15.89
CA ILE A 310 -15.46 3.02 -15.43
C ILE A 310 -14.33 4.04 -15.67
N TYR A 311 -14.49 4.93 -16.66
CA TYR A 311 -13.51 5.97 -16.96
C TYR A 311 -13.54 7.05 -15.87
N ALA A 312 -14.73 7.52 -15.48
CA ALA A 312 -14.90 8.45 -14.37
C ALA A 312 -14.30 7.89 -13.07
N ALA A 313 -14.59 6.63 -12.73
CA ALA A 313 -14.02 5.98 -11.55
C ALA A 313 -12.49 5.86 -11.65
N ALA A 314 -11.93 5.50 -12.81
CA ALA A 314 -10.48 5.38 -13.02
C ALA A 314 -9.78 6.74 -12.91
N GLU A 315 -10.35 7.79 -13.47
CA GLU A 315 -9.82 9.15 -13.45
C GLU A 315 -9.78 9.71 -12.02
N LEU A 316 -10.90 9.67 -11.29
CA LEU A 316 -10.98 10.15 -9.91
C LEU A 316 -10.04 9.38 -8.97
N LEU A 317 -9.96 8.06 -9.13
CA LEU A 317 -8.99 7.24 -8.42
C LEU A 317 -7.55 7.49 -8.90
N GLY A 318 -7.33 8.00 -10.12
CA GLY A 318 -6.02 8.16 -10.74
C GLY A 318 -5.30 6.83 -10.90
N HIS A 319 -5.99 5.89 -11.51
CA HIS A 319 -5.40 4.65 -11.96
C HIS A 319 -4.66 4.88 -13.27
N SER A 320 -3.40 4.46 -13.34
CA SER A 320 -2.60 4.55 -14.57
C SER A 320 -3.05 3.57 -15.65
N SER A 321 -3.87 2.58 -15.29
CA SER A 321 -4.43 1.58 -16.20
C SER A 321 -5.91 1.35 -15.87
N ILE A 322 -6.75 1.52 -16.88
CA ILE A 322 -8.19 1.23 -16.81
C ILE A 322 -8.44 -0.26 -16.52
N GLU A 323 -7.54 -1.14 -16.97
CA GLU A 323 -7.64 -2.57 -16.72
C GLU A 323 -7.65 -2.90 -15.22
N THR A 324 -6.92 -2.13 -14.40
CA THR A 324 -6.99 -2.25 -12.94
C THR A 324 -8.40 -1.95 -12.43
N THR A 325 -9.02 -0.89 -12.93
CA THR A 325 -10.39 -0.48 -12.57
C THR A 325 -11.40 -1.51 -13.09
N ARG A 326 -11.25 -1.98 -14.32
CA ARG A 326 -12.13 -2.98 -14.94
C ARG A 326 -12.17 -4.30 -14.17
N LYS A 327 -11.03 -4.80 -13.71
CA LYS A 327 -10.97 -6.02 -12.88
C LYS A 327 -11.70 -5.85 -11.54
N HIS A 328 -11.63 -4.67 -10.94
CA HIS A 328 -12.31 -4.36 -9.68
C HIS A 328 -13.84 -4.30 -9.84
N TYR A 329 -14.33 -3.75 -10.96
CA TYR A 329 -15.78 -3.55 -11.17
C TYR A 329 -16.44 -4.62 -12.03
N ALA A 330 -15.72 -5.65 -12.48
CA ALA A 330 -16.27 -6.73 -13.32
C ALA A 330 -17.46 -7.45 -12.66
N LYS A 331 -17.48 -7.62 -11.34
CA LYS A 331 -18.60 -8.22 -10.60
C LYS A 331 -19.86 -7.36 -10.62
N PHE A 332 -19.72 -6.05 -10.44
CA PHE A 332 -20.85 -5.10 -10.49
C PHE A 332 -21.44 -4.97 -11.89
N SER A 333 -20.65 -5.26 -12.94
CA SER A 333 -21.10 -5.34 -14.32
C SER A 333 -22.17 -6.43 -14.52
N ASN A 334 -22.19 -7.49 -13.74
CA ASN A 334 -23.19 -8.55 -13.84
C ASN A 334 -24.56 -8.15 -13.24
N GLU A 335 -24.59 -7.42 -12.13
CA GLU A 335 -25.82 -6.84 -11.58
C GLU A 335 -26.41 -5.81 -12.55
N ARG A 336 -25.53 -4.98 -13.14
CA ARG A 336 -25.94 -4.03 -14.17
C ARG A 336 -26.49 -4.72 -15.43
N LYS A 337 -25.88 -5.81 -15.90
CA LYS A 337 -26.43 -6.60 -17.02
C LYS A 337 -27.83 -7.09 -16.71
N LYS A 338 -28.08 -7.52 -15.46
CA LYS A 338 -29.40 -7.94 -15.00
C LYS A 338 -30.40 -6.77 -14.99
N GLN A 339 -29.98 -5.58 -14.58
CA GLN A 339 -30.80 -4.36 -14.64
C GLN A 339 -31.05 -3.93 -16.10
N LEU A 340 -30.03 -3.94 -16.93
CA LEU A 340 -30.12 -3.58 -18.36
C LEU A 340 -31.00 -4.57 -19.15
N SER A 341 -31.00 -5.83 -18.80
CA SER A 341 -31.90 -6.83 -19.45
C SER A 341 -33.37 -6.51 -19.26
N ASN A 342 -33.73 -5.77 -18.18
CA ASN A 342 -35.11 -5.35 -17.91
C ASN A 342 -35.50 -4.02 -18.60
N ILE A 343 -34.54 -3.33 -19.24
CA ILE A 343 -34.81 -2.06 -19.94
C ILE A 343 -35.46 -2.32 -21.31
N VAL A 344 -35.12 -3.45 -21.95
CA VAL A 344 -35.71 -3.82 -23.25
C VAL A 344 -37.11 -4.36 -23.00
N LYS A 345 -38.09 -3.48 -23.10
CA LYS A 345 -39.51 -3.87 -23.12
C LYS A 345 -39.87 -4.37 -24.51
N LEU A 346 -40.26 -5.64 -24.62
CA LEU A 346 -40.64 -6.23 -25.90
C LEU A 346 -42.11 -6.00 -26.27
N ARG A 347 -42.89 -5.43 -25.35
CA ARG A 347 -44.29 -4.98 -25.56
C ARG A 347 -44.62 -3.83 -24.62
#